data_36470464b95abceb7ed25e3a70a7fdc1
#
_entry.id   36470464b95abceb7ed25e3a70a7fdc1
#
_cell.length_a   1.000
_cell.length_b   1.000
_cell.length_c   1.000
_cell.angle_alpha   90.00
_cell.angle_beta   90.00
_cell.angle_gamma   90.00
#
_symmetry.space_group_name_H-M   'P 1'
#
loop_
_entity.id
_entity.type
_entity.pdbx_description
1 polymer ?
#
loop_
_entity_poly.entity_id
_entity_poly.type
_entity_poly.pdbx_seq_one_letter_code
_entity_poly.pdbx_strand_id
1 'polypeptide(L)'
;MNPVTQAFVGENSVFTLNTAQIRGVDSTVRETNVSLGREAKLFVSEKLMTHGGQHAESNMTVELNGESSSAQIVSRSVAKDDSQQVFHPKAIGKNLCKAHIQCDSIIMDRAQIRSIPEIDARHLDAQIIHEAAIGRINNEQLIKLRTFGLSAEEAEAVIIENFLK
;
A
#
# COMPACT_ATOMS: atom_id res chain seq x y z
N MET A 1 11.90 8.74 10.69
CA MET A 1 10.91 8.19 11.68
C MET A 1 10.69 6.71 11.36
N ASN A 2 10.67 5.82 12.35
CA ASN A 2 10.51 4.38 12.15
C ASN A 2 9.36 3.84 13.03
N PRO A 3 8.11 4.03 12.60
CA PRO A 3 6.95 3.57 13.36
C PRO A 3 6.84 2.04 13.28
N VAL A 4 6.51 1.42 14.41
CA VAL A 4 6.25 -0.01 14.51
C VAL A 4 4.81 -0.21 14.97
N THR A 5 4.04 -1.01 14.22
CA THR A 5 2.70 -1.44 14.58
C THR A 5 2.69 -2.95 14.75
N GLN A 6 2.21 -3.43 15.89
CA GLN A 6 2.00 -4.84 16.13
C GLN A 6 0.57 -5.06 16.62
N ALA A 7 -0.18 -5.94 15.96
CA ALA A 7 -1.56 -6.23 16.29
C ALA A 7 -1.84 -7.73 16.32
N PHE A 8 -2.58 -8.16 17.35
CA PHE A 8 -3.14 -9.50 17.47
C PHE A 8 -4.66 -9.38 17.41
N VAL A 9 -5.24 -9.83 16.31
CA VAL A 9 -6.69 -9.74 16.07
C VAL A 9 -7.31 -11.05 16.52
N GLY A 10 -8.08 -10.98 17.58
CA GLY A 10 -8.74 -12.14 18.18
C GLY A 10 -9.81 -12.75 17.27
N GLU A 11 -10.36 -13.88 17.71
CA GLU A 11 -11.42 -14.60 17.01
C GLU A 11 -12.65 -13.71 16.75
N ASN A 12 -13.24 -13.84 15.54
CA ASN A 12 -14.43 -13.10 15.10
C ASN A 12 -14.29 -11.56 15.15
N SER A 13 -13.07 -11.04 15.20
CA SER A 13 -12.79 -9.61 15.33
C SER A 13 -12.43 -8.97 13.99
N VAL A 14 -12.69 -7.67 13.87
CA VAL A 14 -12.32 -6.87 12.70
C VAL A 14 -11.33 -5.79 13.11
N PHE A 15 -10.21 -5.70 12.41
CA PHE A 15 -9.23 -4.64 12.57
C PHE A 15 -9.08 -3.85 11.28
N THR A 16 -9.21 -2.53 11.39
CA THR A 16 -9.00 -1.62 10.27
C THR A 16 -7.83 -0.69 10.58
N LEU A 17 -6.84 -0.67 9.70
CA LEU A 17 -5.66 0.18 9.79
C LEU A 17 -5.62 1.14 8.60
N ASN A 18 -5.77 2.43 8.87
CA ASN A 18 -5.61 3.47 7.87
C ASN A 18 -4.34 4.25 8.16
N THR A 19 -3.42 4.28 7.22
CA THR A 19 -2.18 5.04 7.32
C THR A 19 -2.07 6.04 6.18
N ALA A 20 -1.63 7.25 6.49
CA ALA A 20 -1.36 8.27 5.49
C ALA A 20 -0.04 8.98 5.82
N GLN A 21 0.86 9.02 4.85
CA GLN A 21 2.11 9.77 4.92
C GLN A 21 2.25 10.59 3.64
N ILE A 22 1.89 11.86 3.72
CA ILE A 22 1.82 12.77 2.56
C ILE A 22 2.92 13.82 2.58
N ARG A 23 3.35 14.29 3.77
CA ARG A 23 4.37 15.35 3.94
C ARG A 23 5.13 15.20 5.25
N GLY A 24 6.29 15.86 5.33
CA GLY A 24 6.96 16.17 6.60
C GLY A 24 7.92 15.13 7.12
N VAL A 25 8.33 14.16 6.31
CA VAL A 25 9.30 13.12 6.73
C VAL A 25 10.30 12.88 5.61
N ASP A 26 11.59 13.12 5.88
CA ASP A 26 12.66 12.91 4.89
C ASP A 26 12.99 11.44 4.69
N SER A 27 12.94 10.66 5.77
CA SER A 27 13.13 9.21 5.73
C SER A 27 12.24 8.50 6.73
N THR A 28 11.62 7.39 6.28
CA THR A 28 10.81 6.54 7.15
C THR A 28 11.00 5.07 6.79
N VAL A 29 11.08 4.23 7.80
CA VAL A 29 10.92 2.77 7.68
C VAL A 29 9.78 2.37 8.60
N ARG A 30 8.69 1.88 8.03
CA ARG A 30 7.51 1.44 8.79
C ARG A 30 7.50 -0.07 8.87
N GLU A 31 7.29 -0.58 10.07
CA GLU A 31 7.10 -2.00 10.33
C GLU A 31 5.67 -2.25 10.80
N THR A 32 4.93 -3.12 10.11
CA THR A 32 3.56 -3.49 10.48
C THR A 32 3.46 -5.00 10.53
N ASN A 33 3.14 -5.54 11.70
CA ASN A 33 2.97 -6.97 11.91
C ASN A 33 1.58 -7.25 12.48
N VAL A 34 0.79 -8.05 11.76
CA VAL A 34 -0.58 -8.41 12.17
C VAL A 34 -0.74 -9.91 12.18
N SER A 35 -1.30 -10.44 13.27
CA SER A 35 -1.64 -11.85 13.41
C SER A 35 -3.16 -12.00 13.55
N LEU A 36 -3.77 -12.85 12.72
CA LEU A 36 -5.22 -13.04 12.64
C LEU A 36 -5.64 -14.38 13.22
N GLY A 37 -6.54 -14.34 14.19
CA GLY A 37 -7.24 -15.50 14.74
C GLY A 37 -8.34 -16.06 13.83
N ARG A 38 -9.11 -17.02 14.32
CA ARG A 38 -10.21 -17.66 13.60
C ARG A 38 -11.28 -16.61 13.21
N GLU A 39 -11.72 -16.61 11.94
CA GLU A 39 -12.74 -15.69 11.41
C GLU A 39 -12.39 -14.20 11.58
N ALA A 40 -11.14 -13.88 11.94
CA ALA A 40 -10.68 -12.50 12.05
C ALA A 40 -10.51 -11.85 10.68
N LYS A 41 -10.80 -10.54 10.61
CA LYS A 41 -10.72 -9.77 9.38
C LYS A 41 -9.79 -8.56 9.55
N LEU A 42 -8.92 -8.37 8.56
CA LEU A 42 -8.03 -7.21 8.48
C LEU A 42 -8.34 -6.39 7.23
N PHE A 43 -8.49 -5.08 7.43
CA PHE A 43 -8.54 -4.11 6.33
C PHE A 43 -7.42 -3.09 6.53
N VAL A 44 -6.54 -2.97 5.54
CA VAL A 44 -5.48 -1.96 5.53
C VAL A 44 -5.66 -1.05 4.33
N SER A 45 -5.62 0.25 4.59
CA SER A 45 -5.50 1.28 3.57
C SER A 45 -4.28 2.12 3.87
N GLU A 46 -3.28 2.05 3.00
CA GLU A 46 -2.06 2.84 3.08
C GLU A 46 -2.03 3.87 1.95
N LYS A 47 -1.75 5.13 2.30
CA LYS A 47 -1.56 6.23 1.36
C LYS A 47 -0.19 6.84 1.60
N LEU A 48 0.66 6.81 0.59
CA LEU A 48 2.03 7.26 0.69
C LEU A 48 2.36 8.23 -0.45
N MET A 49 2.93 9.39 -0.10
CA MET A 49 3.49 10.31 -1.06
C MET A 49 4.91 10.69 -0.65
N THR A 50 5.83 10.66 -1.60
CA THR A 50 7.21 11.12 -1.42
C THR A 50 7.60 12.08 -2.54
N HIS A 51 8.47 13.04 -2.22
CA HIS A 51 8.99 14.04 -3.16
C HIS A 51 10.42 14.45 -2.80
N GLY A 52 11.08 15.23 -3.65
CA GLY A 52 12.48 15.63 -3.44
C GLY A 52 13.39 14.41 -3.34
N GLY A 53 14.26 14.36 -2.35
CA GLY A 53 15.14 13.22 -2.06
C GLY A 53 14.62 12.28 -0.97
N GLN A 54 13.33 12.29 -0.68
CA GLN A 54 12.74 11.49 0.40
C GLN A 54 12.85 9.98 0.14
N HIS A 55 12.95 9.23 1.23
CA HIS A 55 12.93 7.77 1.21
C HIS A 55 11.85 7.23 2.13
N ALA A 56 11.02 6.32 1.63
CA ALA A 56 10.00 5.64 2.41
C ALA A 56 10.03 4.14 2.16
N GLU A 57 10.04 3.37 3.24
CA GLU A 57 9.95 1.92 3.22
C GLU A 57 8.78 1.48 4.10
N SER A 58 7.93 0.62 3.57
CA SER A 58 6.80 0.02 4.30
C SER A 58 6.93 -1.49 4.24
N ASN A 59 7.26 -2.09 5.38
CA ASN A 59 7.35 -3.53 5.60
C ASN A 59 6.07 -3.98 6.32
N MET A 60 5.32 -4.90 5.71
CA MET A 60 4.07 -5.39 6.28
C MET A 60 4.05 -6.91 6.27
N THR A 61 3.89 -7.51 7.43
CA THR A 61 3.71 -8.94 7.58
C THR A 61 2.33 -9.23 8.15
N VAL A 62 1.56 -10.07 7.44
CA VAL A 62 0.25 -10.54 7.88
C VAL A 62 0.27 -12.05 7.99
N GLU A 63 0.05 -12.56 9.19
CA GLU A 63 -0.10 -13.98 9.48
C GLU A 63 -1.58 -14.36 9.63
N LEU A 64 -2.08 -15.17 8.71
CA LEU A 64 -3.43 -15.72 8.74
C LEU A 64 -3.36 -17.09 9.44
N ASN A 65 -3.40 -17.05 10.78
CA ASN A 65 -3.23 -18.24 11.63
C ASN A 65 -4.53 -19.02 11.84
N GLY A 66 -5.66 -18.30 11.91
CA GLY A 66 -6.96 -18.92 12.21
C GLY A 66 -7.71 -19.33 10.95
N GLU A 67 -8.54 -20.37 11.08
CA GLU A 67 -9.47 -20.80 10.04
C GLU A 67 -10.42 -19.66 9.64
N SER A 68 -10.71 -19.51 8.35
CA SER A 68 -11.58 -18.51 7.76
C SER A 68 -11.15 -17.06 8.04
N SER A 69 -9.90 -16.84 8.42
CA SER A 69 -9.33 -15.51 8.52
C SER A 69 -9.15 -14.85 7.15
N SER A 70 -9.26 -13.53 7.10
CA SER A 70 -9.12 -12.79 5.84
C SER A 70 -8.40 -11.46 6.00
N ALA A 71 -7.65 -11.06 4.97
CA ALA A 71 -6.97 -9.78 4.91
C ALA A 71 -7.18 -9.11 3.55
N GLN A 72 -7.51 -7.82 3.58
CA GLN A 72 -7.51 -6.95 2.41
C GLN A 72 -6.57 -5.79 2.66
N ILE A 73 -5.56 -5.65 1.82
CA ILE A 73 -4.53 -4.63 1.91
C ILE A 73 -4.52 -3.84 0.62
N VAL A 74 -4.74 -2.53 0.71
CA VAL A 74 -4.66 -1.61 -0.43
C VAL A 74 -3.61 -0.56 -0.11
N SER A 75 -2.51 -0.54 -0.87
CA SER A 75 -1.48 0.48 -0.80
C SER A 75 -1.52 1.32 -2.07
N ARG A 76 -1.75 2.62 -1.91
CA ARG A 76 -1.67 3.62 -2.99
C ARG A 76 -0.53 4.57 -2.73
N SER A 77 0.36 4.71 -3.70
CA SER A 77 1.53 5.54 -3.52
C SER A 77 1.85 6.42 -4.71
N VAL A 78 2.41 7.59 -4.43
CA VAL A 78 2.92 8.53 -5.44
C VAL A 78 4.35 8.90 -5.07
N ALA A 79 5.28 8.71 -6.00
CA ALA A 79 6.67 9.15 -5.85
C ALA A 79 7.01 10.17 -6.92
N LYS A 80 7.62 11.28 -6.51
CA LYS A 80 7.96 12.42 -7.36
C LYS A 80 9.42 12.84 -7.15
N ASP A 81 9.96 13.59 -8.12
CA ASP A 81 11.32 14.12 -8.14
C ASP A 81 12.38 12.99 -8.16
N ASP A 82 13.25 12.91 -7.16
CA ASP A 82 14.29 11.89 -6.97
C ASP A 82 13.98 10.93 -5.81
N SER A 83 12.73 10.93 -5.33
CA SER A 83 12.34 10.16 -4.16
C SER A 83 12.30 8.65 -4.43
N GLN A 84 12.39 7.87 -3.35
CA GLN A 84 12.41 6.42 -3.41
C GLN A 84 11.39 5.82 -2.45
N GLN A 85 10.69 4.80 -2.93
CA GLN A 85 9.75 4.03 -2.12
C GLN A 85 10.00 2.53 -2.27
N VAL A 86 9.88 1.81 -1.17
CA VAL A 86 9.88 0.34 -1.14
C VAL A 86 8.64 -0.12 -0.39
N PHE A 87 7.84 -0.98 -0.99
CA PHE A 87 6.74 -1.67 -0.33
C PHE A 87 7.01 -3.17 -0.33
N HIS A 88 7.08 -3.75 0.86
CA HIS A 88 7.40 -5.15 1.07
C HIS A 88 6.28 -5.86 1.86
N PRO A 89 5.17 -6.21 1.19
CA PRO A 89 4.08 -6.94 1.81
C PRO A 89 4.40 -8.44 1.85
N LYS A 90 4.18 -9.04 3.02
CA LYS A 90 4.31 -10.47 3.26
C LYS A 90 3.02 -11.04 3.83
N ALA A 91 2.45 -12.04 3.18
CA ALA A 91 1.29 -12.76 3.66
C ALA A 91 1.63 -14.23 3.89
N ILE A 92 1.31 -14.73 5.08
CA ILE A 92 1.57 -16.12 5.50
C ILE A 92 0.23 -16.77 5.82
N GLY A 93 -0.23 -17.67 4.94
CA GLY A 93 -1.47 -18.44 5.11
C GLY A 93 -1.22 -19.78 5.77
N LYS A 94 -1.55 -19.91 7.05
CA LYS A 94 -1.31 -21.13 7.84
C LYS A 94 -2.55 -22.01 8.00
N ASN A 95 -3.70 -21.56 7.49
CA ASN A 95 -4.97 -22.29 7.57
C ASN A 95 -5.83 -22.00 6.32
N LEU A 96 -7.06 -22.52 6.25
CA LEU A 96 -8.07 -22.05 5.31
C LEU A 96 -8.25 -20.53 5.50
N CYS A 97 -7.77 -19.75 4.56
CA CYS A 97 -7.75 -18.28 4.68
C CYS A 97 -7.72 -17.60 3.33
N LYS A 98 -7.97 -16.30 3.33
CA LYS A 98 -7.94 -15.48 2.12
C LYS A 98 -7.18 -14.19 2.37
N ALA A 99 -6.28 -13.82 1.46
CA ALA A 99 -5.67 -12.49 1.45
C ALA A 99 -5.65 -11.89 0.05
N HIS A 100 -5.94 -10.61 -0.03
CA HIS A 100 -5.79 -9.83 -1.26
C HIS A 100 -4.94 -8.59 -0.96
N ILE A 101 -3.84 -8.47 -1.67
CA ILE A 101 -2.90 -7.35 -1.56
C ILE A 101 -2.90 -6.63 -2.89
N GLN A 102 -3.30 -5.37 -2.88
CA GLN A 102 -3.31 -4.48 -4.04
C GLN A 102 -2.32 -3.34 -3.83
N CYS A 103 -1.41 -3.14 -4.80
CA CYS A 103 -0.40 -2.10 -4.78
C CYS A 103 -0.51 -1.25 -6.03
N ASP A 104 -1.10 -0.07 -5.91
CA ASP A 104 -1.22 0.88 -7.01
C ASP A 104 -0.27 2.05 -6.81
N SER A 105 0.53 2.40 -7.84
CA SER A 105 1.55 3.43 -7.69
C SER A 105 1.67 4.31 -8.92
N ILE A 106 1.86 5.61 -8.70
CA ILE A 106 2.21 6.58 -9.73
C ILE A 106 3.67 7.03 -9.53
N ILE A 107 4.48 6.88 -10.57
CA ILE A 107 5.85 7.37 -10.62
C ILE A 107 5.90 8.62 -11.48
N MET A 108 6.58 9.64 -10.96
CA MET A 108 6.83 10.91 -11.66
C MET A 108 8.32 11.22 -11.66
N ASP A 109 8.74 12.02 -12.63
CA ASP A 109 10.13 12.48 -12.78
C ASP A 109 11.14 11.33 -12.77
N ARG A 110 12.14 11.35 -11.87
CA ARG A 110 13.18 10.33 -11.69
C ARG A 110 12.94 9.45 -10.48
N ALA A 111 11.77 9.56 -9.85
CA ALA A 111 11.45 8.77 -8.68
C ALA A 111 11.46 7.26 -8.96
N GLN A 112 11.65 6.47 -7.92
CA GLN A 112 11.71 5.02 -7.99
C GLN A 112 10.75 4.40 -6.98
N ILE A 113 9.98 3.42 -7.44
CA ILE A 113 9.11 2.61 -6.59
C ILE A 113 9.43 1.13 -6.83
N ARG A 114 9.58 0.39 -5.73
CA ARG A 114 9.77 -1.06 -5.76
C ARG A 114 8.69 -1.72 -4.91
N SER A 115 7.98 -2.68 -5.48
CA SER A 115 7.10 -3.59 -4.73
C SER A 115 7.72 -4.98 -4.71
N ILE A 116 7.89 -5.54 -3.52
CA ILE A 116 8.56 -6.83 -3.29
C ILE A 116 7.61 -7.73 -2.48
N PRO A 117 6.60 -8.32 -3.13
CA PRO A 117 5.63 -9.15 -2.42
C PRO A 117 6.22 -10.51 -2.07
N GLU A 118 5.90 -11.00 -0.86
CA GLU A 118 6.16 -12.36 -0.43
C GLU A 118 4.83 -13.08 -0.09
N ILE A 119 4.62 -14.25 -0.70
CA ILE A 119 3.46 -15.11 -0.43
C ILE A 119 3.96 -16.44 0.08
N ASP A 120 3.53 -16.83 1.29
CA ASP A 120 3.85 -18.10 1.93
C ASP A 120 2.52 -18.82 2.27
N ALA A 121 2.02 -19.60 1.30
CA ALA A 121 0.79 -20.38 1.46
C ALA A 121 1.13 -21.78 2.00
N ARG A 122 1.02 -21.94 3.32
CA ARG A 122 1.36 -23.20 4.04
C ARG A 122 0.19 -24.18 4.16
N HIS A 123 -1.02 -23.77 3.79
CA HIS A 123 -2.21 -24.60 3.81
C HIS A 123 -2.77 -24.78 2.40
N LEU A 124 -3.30 -25.94 2.07
CA LEU A 124 -3.82 -26.25 0.73
C LEU A 124 -4.96 -25.33 0.28
N ASP A 125 -5.78 -24.88 1.24
CA ASP A 125 -6.92 -23.99 0.98
C ASP A 125 -6.60 -22.52 1.27
N ALA A 126 -5.33 -22.15 1.46
CA ALA A 126 -4.92 -20.75 1.57
C ALA A 126 -4.97 -20.09 0.19
N GLN A 127 -5.77 -19.04 0.05
CA GLN A 127 -5.93 -18.25 -1.17
C GLN A 127 -5.33 -16.85 -0.95
N ILE A 128 -4.14 -16.62 -1.50
CA ILE A 128 -3.45 -15.33 -1.37
C ILE A 128 -3.21 -14.78 -2.78
N ILE A 129 -3.70 -13.58 -3.03
CA ILE A 129 -3.58 -12.88 -4.30
C ILE A 129 -2.81 -11.58 -4.07
N HIS A 130 -1.85 -11.30 -4.94
CA HIS A 130 -1.18 -10.01 -5.03
C HIS A 130 -1.37 -9.43 -6.44
N GLU A 131 -1.80 -8.17 -6.47
CA GLU A 131 -1.94 -7.37 -7.69
C GLU A 131 -1.10 -6.09 -7.56
N ALA A 132 -0.40 -5.69 -8.61
CA ALA A 132 0.37 -4.46 -8.62
C ALA A 132 0.19 -3.73 -9.96
N ALA A 133 -0.10 -2.43 -9.87
CA ALA A 133 -0.11 -1.52 -11.00
C ALA A 133 0.84 -0.35 -10.71
N ILE A 134 1.94 -0.28 -11.44
CA ILE A 134 2.91 0.81 -11.32
C ILE A 134 3.00 1.51 -12.67
N GLY A 135 2.68 2.80 -12.70
CA GLY A 135 2.64 3.55 -13.94
C GLY A 135 2.98 5.02 -13.77
N ARG A 136 2.88 5.74 -14.88
CA ARG A 136 3.02 7.21 -14.94
C ARG A 136 1.67 7.84 -15.21
N ILE A 137 1.51 9.11 -14.86
CA ILE A 137 0.30 9.89 -15.23
C ILE A 137 0.17 9.90 -16.76
N ASN A 138 -1.03 9.58 -17.24
CA ASN A 138 -1.33 9.62 -18.66
C ASN A 138 -1.37 11.07 -19.16
N ASN A 139 -0.57 11.37 -20.18
CA ASN A 139 -0.52 12.70 -20.80
C ASN A 139 -1.88 13.16 -21.34
N GLU A 140 -2.73 12.26 -21.83
CA GLU A 140 -4.07 12.61 -22.31
C GLU A 140 -4.96 13.15 -21.19
N GLN A 141 -4.86 12.59 -19.98
CA GLN A 141 -5.59 13.08 -18.82
C GLN A 141 -5.13 14.48 -18.43
N LEU A 142 -3.81 14.71 -18.43
CA LEU A 142 -3.25 16.05 -18.16
C LEU A 142 -3.71 17.06 -19.20
N ILE A 143 -3.63 16.73 -20.49
CA ILE A 143 -4.06 17.62 -21.58
C ILE A 143 -5.55 17.95 -21.43
N LYS A 144 -6.39 16.93 -21.16
CA LYS A 144 -7.83 17.14 -20.98
C LYS A 144 -8.15 18.10 -19.83
N LEU A 145 -7.50 17.93 -18.67
CA LEU A 145 -7.69 18.83 -17.53
C LEU A 145 -7.24 20.26 -17.85
N ARG A 146 -6.15 20.42 -18.58
CA ARG A 146 -5.66 21.73 -19.04
C ARG A 146 -6.61 22.41 -20.04
N THR A 147 -7.35 21.66 -20.85
CA THR A 147 -8.39 22.24 -21.73
C THR A 147 -9.57 22.83 -20.94
N PHE A 148 -9.75 22.43 -19.68
CA PHE A 148 -10.71 23.04 -18.75
C PHE A 148 -10.16 24.25 -17.99
N GLY A 149 -8.94 24.70 -18.33
CA GLY A 149 -8.36 25.94 -17.79
C GLY A 149 -7.40 25.72 -16.60
N LEU A 150 -7.09 24.48 -16.22
CA LEU A 150 -6.11 24.20 -15.16
C LEU A 150 -4.67 24.43 -15.68
N SER A 151 -3.78 24.91 -14.82
CA SER A 151 -2.35 24.87 -15.07
C SER A 151 -1.84 23.42 -15.09
N ALA A 152 -0.60 23.20 -15.49
CA ALA A 152 -0.02 21.85 -15.48
C ALA A 152 0.05 21.30 -14.05
N GLU A 153 0.46 22.13 -13.09
CA GLU A 153 0.56 21.76 -11.66
C GLU A 153 -0.81 21.48 -11.04
N GLU A 154 -1.83 22.26 -11.38
CA GLU A 154 -3.19 22.03 -10.89
C GLU A 154 -3.79 20.74 -11.45
N ALA A 155 -3.57 20.45 -12.74
CA ALA A 155 -4.04 19.22 -13.36
C ALA A 155 -3.37 17.98 -12.73
N GLU A 156 -2.06 18.04 -12.48
CA GLU A 156 -1.31 17.01 -11.79
C GLU A 156 -1.83 16.80 -10.35
N ALA A 157 -2.00 17.88 -9.59
CA ALA A 157 -2.50 17.83 -8.22
C ALA A 157 -3.88 17.14 -8.14
N VAL A 158 -4.79 17.48 -9.08
CA VAL A 158 -6.12 16.86 -9.15
C VAL A 158 -6.04 15.35 -9.37
N ILE A 159 -5.15 14.87 -10.26
CA ILE A 159 -4.96 13.45 -10.53
C ILE A 159 -4.43 12.74 -9.29
N ILE A 160 -3.37 13.29 -8.66
CA ILE A 160 -2.74 12.72 -7.46
C ILE A 160 -3.74 12.64 -6.31
N GLU A 161 -4.50 13.72 -6.07
CA GLU A 161 -5.48 13.78 -4.97
C GLU A 161 -6.58 12.71 -5.15
N ASN A 162 -7.08 12.56 -6.38
CA ASN A 162 -8.09 11.55 -6.66
C ASN A 162 -7.54 10.11 -6.58
N PHE A 163 -6.30 9.90 -6.99
CA PHE A 163 -5.65 8.61 -6.89
C PHE A 163 -5.40 8.17 -5.43
N LEU A 164 -5.07 9.11 -4.56
CA LEU A 164 -4.82 8.87 -3.13
C LEU A 164 -6.11 8.87 -2.28
N LYS A 165 -7.28 9.14 -2.82
CA LYS A 165 -8.58 8.98 -2.11
C LYS A 165 -8.93 7.51 -1.92
#